data_8b66b28e5dddbbe7e1c7c8150ace803a
#
_entry.id   8b66b28e5dddbbe7e1c7c8150ace803a
#
_cell.length_a   1.000
_cell.length_b   1.000
_cell.length_c   1.000
_cell.angle_alpha   90.00
_cell.angle_beta   90.00
_cell.angle_gamma   90.00
#
_symmetry.space_group_name_H-M   'P 1'
#
loop_
_entity.id
_entity.type
_entity.pdbx_description
1 polymer ?
#
loop_
_entity_poly.entity_id
_entity_poly.type
_entity_poly.pdbx_seq_one_letter_code
_entity_poly.pdbx_strand_id
1 'polypeptide(L)' 'MANTYTLVQDEPWSFLDVRKNPVTGRKLTFRLEDGTYVELDVTPQQYRDAKAVKALLDAEIAAHAALKAL' A
#
# COMPACT_ATOMS: atom_id res chain seq x y z
N MET A 1 10.70 14.89 7.23
CA MET A 1 9.64 14.42 8.14
C MET A 1 9.02 13.14 7.62
N ALA A 2 8.63 12.26 8.52
CA ALA A 2 7.94 11.07 8.13
C ALA A 2 6.53 11.41 7.64
N ASN A 3 6.02 10.69 6.64
CA ASN A 3 4.64 10.82 6.23
C ASN A 3 3.71 10.32 7.34
N THR A 4 2.64 11.04 7.57
CA THR A 4 1.64 10.66 8.55
C THR A 4 0.50 9.93 7.84
N TYR A 5 0.22 8.71 8.27
CA TYR A 5 -0.85 7.90 7.69
C TYR A 5 -1.39 6.94 8.74
N THR A 6 -2.62 6.50 8.52
CA THR A 6 -3.31 5.58 9.43
C THR A 6 -3.87 4.41 8.64
N LEU A 7 -3.63 3.20 9.14
CA LEU A 7 -4.25 2.00 8.57
C LEU A 7 -5.74 1.98 8.95
N VAL A 8 -6.61 2.04 7.95
CA VAL A 8 -8.06 2.07 8.17
C VAL A 8 -8.76 0.79 7.76
N GLN A 9 -8.13 -0.04 6.93
CA GLN A 9 -8.69 -1.32 6.52
C GLN A 9 -7.58 -2.31 6.22
N ASP A 10 -7.78 -3.56 6.62
CA ASP A 10 -6.88 -4.67 6.40
C ASP A 10 -7.73 -5.91 6.20
N GLU A 11 -7.79 -6.43 4.96
CA GLU A 11 -8.65 -7.56 4.63
C GLU A 11 -7.90 -8.58 3.75
N PRO A 12 -8.30 -9.86 3.80
CA PRO A 12 -7.77 -10.85 2.85
C PRO A 12 -8.12 -10.45 1.43
N TRP A 13 -7.16 -10.60 0.52
CA TRP A 13 -7.35 -10.19 -0.86
C TRP A 13 -6.55 -11.08 -1.80
N SER A 14 -7.17 -11.47 -2.92
CA SER A 14 -6.47 -12.22 -3.96
C SER A 14 -6.16 -11.30 -5.12
N PHE A 15 -4.92 -11.36 -5.61
CA PHE A 15 -4.45 -10.50 -6.69
C PHE A 15 -3.42 -11.26 -7.54
N LEU A 16 -3.05 -10.68 -8.68
CA LEU A 16 -1.99 -11.22 -9.53
C LEU A 16 -0.69 -10.50 -9.22
N ASP A 17 0.40 -11.27 -9.09
CA ASP A 17 1.73 -10.70 -8.91
C ASP A 17 2.28 -10.20 -10.26
N VAL A 18 3.54 -9.74 -10.28
CA VAL A 18 4.18 -9.21 -11.49
C VAL A 18 4.30 -10.25 -12.59
N ARG A 19 4.28 -11.54 -12.25
CA ARG A 19 4.33 -12.65 -13.20
C ARG A 19 2.94 -13.14 -13.57
N LYS A 20 1.89 -12.45 -13.09
CA LYS A 20 0.48 -12.80 -13.29
C LYS A 20 0.09 -14.13 -12.65
N ASN A 21 0.79 -14.53 -11.60
CA ASN A 21 0.42 -15.69 -10.79
C ASN A 21 -0.56 -15.25 -9.69
N PRO A 22 -1.60 -16.04 -9.41
CA PRO A 22 -2.51 -15.72 -8.33
C PRO A 22 -1.82 -15.75 -6.97
N VAL A 23 -2.05 -14.72 -6.17
CA VAL A 23 -1.51 -14.62 -4.81
C VAL A 23 -2.66 -14.29 -3.87
N THR A 24 -2.77 -15.05 -2.79
CA THR A 24 -3.69 -14.72 -1.71
C THR A 24 -2.91 -14.01 -0.62
N GLY A 25 -3.04 -12.69 -0.59
CA GLY A 25 -2.37 -11.84 0.38
C GLY A 25 -3.38 -11.00 1.13
N ARG A 26 -3.05 -9.73 1.31
CA ARG A 26 -3.92 -8.80 2.01
C ARG A 26 -3.99 -7.47 1.27
N LYS A 27 -5.13 -6.81 1.39
CA LYS A 27 -5.32 -5.46 0.88
C LYS A 27 -5.33 -4.52 2.08
N LEU A 28 -4.40 -3.59 2.09
CA LEU A 28 -4.28 -2.60 3.14
C LEU A 28 -4.72 -1.25 2.60
N THR A 29 -5.60 -0.57 3.33
CA THR A 29 -6.04 0.78 2.97
C THR A 29 -5.54 1.73 4.04
N PHE A 30 -4.80 2.76 3.61
CA PHE A 30 -4.28 3.79 4.49
C PHE A 30 -4.93 5.12 4.18
N ARG A 31 -5.20 5.88 5.21
CA ARG A 31 -5.65 7.25 5.09
C ARG A 31 -4.46 8.18 5.34
N LEU A 32 -4.21 9.07 4.40
CA LEU A 32 -3.15 10.05 4.51
C LEU A 32 -3.61 11.27 5.30
N GLU A 33 -2.64 12.10 5.66
CA GLU A 33 -2.88 13.31 6.46
C GLU A 33 -3.86 14.27 5.78
N ASP A 34 -3.85 14.33 4.44
CA ASP A 34 -4.74 15.20 3.67
C ASP A 34 -6.12 14.59 3.41
N GLY A 35 -6.39 13.41 3.95
CA GLY A 35 -7.65 12.72 3.76
C GLY A 35 -7.69 11.78 2.55
N THR A 36 -6.62 11.70 1.77
CA THR A 36 -6.52 10.80 0.62
C THR A 36 -6.35 9.36 1.10
N TYR A 37 -6.96 8.41 0.40
CA TYR A 37 -6.82 6.99 0.67
C TYR A 37 -5.85 6.36 -0.31
N VAL A 38 -5.00 5.47 0.19
CA VAL A 38 -4.05 4.69 -0.62
C VAL A 38 -4.27 3.21 -0.32
N GLU A 39 -4.41 2.40 -1.37
CA GLU A 39 -4.59 0.96 -1.24
C GLU A 39 -3.33 0.24 -1.67
N LEU A 40 -2.91 -0.76 -0.89
CA LEU A 40 -1.77 -1.61 -1.21
C LEU A 40 -2.20 -3.07 -1.22
N ASP A 41 -1.76 -3.81 -2.24
CA ASP A 41 -1.87 -5.26 -2.27
C ASP A 41 -0.53 -5.84 -1.85
N VAL A 42 -0.52 -6.59 -0.75
CA VAL A 42 0.71 -7.14 -0.20
C VAL A 42 0.65 -8.66 -0.15
N THR A 43 1.79 -9.31 -0.43
CA THR A 43 1.93 -10.75 -0.29
C THR A 43 2.00 -11.11 1.20
N PRO A 44 1.76 -12.40 1.57
CA PRO A 44 1.91 -12.79 2.97
C PRO A 44 3.30 -12.48 3.54
N GLN A 45 4.36 -12.59 2.73
CA GLN A 45 5.71 -12.25 3.16
C GLN A 45 5.86 -10.76 3.43
N GLN A 46 5.35 -9.92 2.52
CA GLN A 46 5.39 -8.46 2.69
C GLN A 46 4.57 -8.03 3.89
N TYR A 47 3.44 -8.67 4.11
CA TYR A 47 2.55 -8.34 5.22
C TYR A 47 3.23 -8.56 6.58
N ARG A 48 4.15 -9.50 6.67
CA ARG A 48 4.90 -9.79 7.90
C ARG A 48 6.11 -8.88 8.10
N ASP A 49 6.45 -8.09 7.09
CA ASP A 49 7.62 -7.20 7.14
C ASP A 49 7.14 -5.75 7.07
N ALA A 50 7.13 -5.11 8.22
CA ALA A 50 6.68 -3.71 8.32
C ALA A 50 7.52 -2.77 7.46
N LYS A 51 8.81 -3.07 7.26
CA LYS A 51 9.69 -2.25 6.42
C LYS A 51 9.29 -2.35 4.95
N ALA A 52 8.92 -3.55 4.50
CA ALA A 52 8.46 -3.76 3.13
C ALA A 52 7.15 -3.01 2.87
N VAL A 53 6.21 -3.09 3.81
CA VAL A 53 4.94 -2.37 3.71
C VAL A 53 5.18 -0.86 3.67
N LYS A 54 6.06 -0.35 4.53
CA LYS A 54 6.38 1.07 4.57
C LYS A 54 6.99 1.53 3.25
N ALA A 55 7.90 0.74 2.67
CA ALA A 55 8.53 1.09 1.39
C ALA A 55 7.50 1.16 0.26
N LEU A 56 6.57 0.20 0.21
CA LEU A 56 5.49 0.20 -0.78
C LEU A 56 4.59 1.42 -0.60
N LEU A 57 4.23 1.74 0.64
CA LEU A 57 3.37 2.87 0.93
C LEU A 57 4.03 4.19 0.56
N ASP A 58 5.31 4.37 0.90
CA ASP A 58 6.05 5.58 0.56
C ASP A 58 6.14 5.75 -0.97
N ALA A 59 6.33 4.66 -1.71
CA ALA A 59 6.35 4.70 -3.18
C ALA A 59 4.99 5.12 -3.75
N GLU A 60 3.89 4.62 -3.19
CA GLU A 60 2.54 5.01 -3.61
C GLU A 60 2.25 6.48 -3.29
N ILE A 61 2.65 6.96 -2.14
CA ILE A 61 2.48 8.37 -1.76
C ILE A 61 3.25 9.26 -2.74
N ALA A 62 4.47 8.89 -3.09
CA ALA A 62 5.28 9.64 -4.05
C ALA A 62 4.65 9.66 -5.44
N ALA A 63 4.07 8.53 -5.88
CA ALA A 63 3.38 8.44 -7.16
C ALA A 63 2.13 9.34 -7.19
N HIS A 64 1.35 9.36 -6.11
CA HIS A 64 0.18 10.22 -6.00
C HIS A 64 0.57 11.70 -6.00
N ALA A 65 1.65 12.07 -5.31
CA ALA A 65 2.14 13.43 -5.31
C ALA A 65 2.58 13.87 -6.71
N ALA A 66 3.25 13.00 -7.45
CA ALA A 66 3.66 13.28 -8.82
C ALA A 66 2.45 13.49 -9.74
N LEU A 67 1.40 12.69 -9.59
CA LEU A 67 0.17 12.83 -10.36
C LEU A 67 -0.56 14.15 -10.05
N LYS A 68 -0.58 14.55 -8.79
CA LYS A 68 -1.19 15.82 -8.39
C LYS A 68 -0.45 17.03 -8.93
N ALA A 69 0.83 16.89 -9.26
CA ALA A 69 1.64 17.97 -9.81
C ALA A 69 1.43 18.19 -11.32
N LEU A 70 0.72 17.29 -11.99
CA LEU A 70 0.40 17.45 -13.41
C LEU A 70 -0.72 18.54 -13.62
#